data_a7bcb79fb2958ba4f786058d4ae61c4a
#
_entry.id   a7bcb79fb2958ba4f786058d4ae61c4a
#
_cell.length_a   1.000
_cell.length_b   1.000
_cell.length_c   1.000
_cell.angle_alpha   90.00
_cell.angle_beta   90.00
_cell.angle_gamma   90.00
#
_symmetry.space_group_name_H-M   'P 1'
#
loop_
_entity.id
_entity.type
_entity.pdbx_description
1 polymer ?
#
loop_
_entity_poly.entity_id
_entity_poly.type
_entity_poly.pdbx_seq_one_letter_code
_entity_poly.pdbx_strand_id
1 'polypeptide(L)'
;RHLGELNEVQENIHDVQLTSVSANNIKNYVNQNSDVLDVIRVWDWEAAFAKLKPEIGLIPYVDFEDNDILRFNNTLYWTASMKPILPTSVSLDNRWYNEHLVYTHVPEGFLTLEATDGQIVDSGQFFKQREIYYGEGGLFEQTWSGYPTGRGDTSAELGGVSYSGIGGLDVPPPLSWIFEPNFLLSFPGESVHIMRYKDVHDRMETLYPYFLYDLFGKELDSLPVTDGKNSYWLIPLIIGFDTRDVPWSVGNPYLRLVGYALVDSYNGDIQLLKTGDDFFSDMFADQYSEQFKPIPAWLEEQIRYPVELFNWKTEMYNIYHVTDVETFIQANEFYEIPRGLDTYYVEAKPPGFEQTSFLGLLSLELKGSQGRNLAGYMVVENDLANLGNLQFYEIPLDSETKLIGPTAVREALDRDPEFAQLKTLLRNPRIGDNILYRVG
;
A
#
# COMPACT_ATOMS: atom_id res chain seq x y z
N ARG A 1 21.14 17.41 -8.51
CA ARG A 1 21.41 16.02 -8.98
C ARG A 1 20.66 14.94 -8.21
N HIS A 2 20.08 15.26 -7.06
CA HIS A 2 18.94 14.53 -6.52
C HIS A 2 17.69 14.70 -7.36
N LEU A 3 17.79 15.60 -8.22
CA LEU A 3 16.86 16.27 -9.11
C LEU A 3 16.82 15.63 -10.51
N GLY A 4 17.60 14.59 -10.81
CA GLY A 4 17.50 13.88 -12.08
C GLY A 4 16.07 13.40 -12.33
N GLU A 5 15.47 12.80 -11.31
CA GLU A 5 14.07 12.35 -11.37
C GLU A 5 13.06 13.51 -11.30
N LEU A 6 13.41 14.65 -10.67
CA LEU A 6 12.55 15.85 -10.67
C LEU A 6 12.66 16.65 -11.96
N ASN A 7 13.77 16.57 -12.69
CA ASN A 7 13.87 17.13 -14.03
C ASN A 7 12.91 16.43 -15.00
N GLU A 8 12.66 15.16 -14.83
CA GLU A 8 11.64 14.40 -15.59
C GLU A 8 10.23 14.93 -15.29
N VAL A 9 9.92 15.26 -14.01
CA VAL A 9 8.65 15.92 -13.65
C VAL A 9 8.48 17.26 -14.33
N GLN A 10 9.54 18.09 -14.39
CA GLN A 10 9.47 19.40 -15.07
C GLN A 10 9.24 19.29 -16.57
N GLU A 11 9.77 18.28 -17.23
CA GLU A 11 9.55 18.01 -18.65
C GLU A 11 8.11 17.56 -18.95
N ASN A 12 7.41 17.01 -17.96
CA ASN A 12 6.03 16.52 -18.05
C ASN A 12 4.99 17.47 -17.42
N ILE A 13 5.31 18.74 -17.22
CA ILE A 13 4.34 19.73 -16.72
C ILE A 13 3.31 20.02 -17.81
N HIS A 14 2.04 19.86 -17.45
CA HIS A 14 0.90 20.13 -18.31
C HIS A 14 0.03 21.25 -17.72
N ASP A 15 -0.18 22.31 -18.48
CA ASP A 15 -1.11 23.36 -18.08
C ASP A 15 -2.55 22.85 -18.07
N VAL A 16 -3.24 23.07 -16.97
CA VAL A 16 -4.66 22.75 -16.86
C VAL A 16 -5.48 23.88 -17.49
N GLN A 17 -6.17 23.59 -18.60
CA GLN A 17 -7.12 24.54 -19.18
C GLN A 17 -8.47 24.41 -18.48
N LEU A 18 -8.87 25.50 -17.80
CA LEU A 18 -10.14 25.55 -17.09
C LEU A 18 -11.29 25.87 -18.04
N THR A 19 -12.22 24.95 -18.17
CA THR A 19 -13.49 25.19 -18.88
C THR A 19 -14.65 25.09 -17.88
N SER A 20 -15.48 26.14 -17.84
CA SER A 20 -16.68 26.09 -17.01
C SER A 20 -17.78 25.24 -17.68
N VAL A 21 -18.26 24.24 -17.00
CA VAL A 21 -19.43 23.46 -17.44
C VAL A 21 -20.65 23.95 -16.71
N SER A 22 -21.67 24.40 -17.43
CA SER A 22 -22.96 24.77 -16.81
C SER A 22 -23.63 23.53 -16.18
N ALA A 23 -24.36 23.72 -15.08
CA ALA A 23 -25.07 22.63 -14.40
C ALA A 23 -25.99 21.81 -15.35
N ASN A 24 -26.56 22.44 -16.38
CA ASN A 24 -27.37 21.76 -17.39
C ASN A 24 -26.55 20.84 -18.31
N ASN A 25 -25.27 21.07 -18.45
CA ASN A 25 -24.38 20.26 -19.29
C ASN A 25 -23.67 19.14 -18.52
N ILE A 26 -23.69 19.17 -17.18
CA ILE A 26 -23.03 18.13 -16.34
C ILE A 26 -23.55 16.74 -16.68
N LYS A 27 -24.87 16.58 -16.80
CA LYS A 27 -25.48 15.29 -17.13
C LYS A 27 -25.05 14.76 -18.51
N ASN A 28 -24.94 15.65 -19.49
CA ASN A 28 -24.45 15.27 -20.82
C ASN A 28 -22.98 14.93 -20.78
N TYR A 29 -22.20 15.66 -20.01
CA TYR A 29 -20.78 15.42 -19.81
C TYR A 29 -20.52 14.06 -19.13
N VAL A 30 -21.27 13.75 -18.07
CA VAL A 30 -21.22 12.44 -17.38
C VAL A 30 -21.56 11.33 -18.36
N ASN A 31 -22.61 11.45 -19.15
CA ASN A 31 -22.99 10.44 -20.13
C ASN A 31 -21.96 10.26 -21.27
N GLN A 32 -21.22 11.31 -21.62
CA GLN A 32 -20.18 11.28 -22.67
C GLN A 32 -18.86 10.68 -22.18
N ASN A 33 -18.63 10.67 -20.88
CA ASN A 33 -17.41 10.17 -20.24
C ASN A 33 -17.70 9.01 -19.28
N SER A 34 -18.76 8.23 -19.54
CA SER A 34 -19.16 7.12 -18.67
C SER A 34 -18.09 6.05 -18.57
N ASP A 35 -17.34 5.78 -19.65
CA ASP A 35 -16.23 4.86 -19.69
C ASP A 35 -15.11 5.18 -18.70
N VAL A 36 -14.89 6.49 -18.42
CA VAL A 36 -13.93 6.95 -17.42
C VAL A 36 -14.55 7.01 -16.04
N LEU A 37 -15.80 7.50 -15.94
CA LEU A 37 -16.48 7.71 -14.66
C LEU A 37 -16.91 6.40 -13.99
N ASP A 38 -17.24 5.38 -14.78
CA ASP A 38 -17.68 4.07 -14.27
C ASP A 38 -16.56 3.28 -13.59
N VAL A 39 -15.29 3.61 -13.85
CA VAL A 39 -14.12 2.96 -13.23
C VAL A 39 -13.56 3.73 -12.05
N ILE A 40 -14.13 4.91 -11.74
CA ILE A 40 -13.68 5.72 -10.61
C ILE A 40 -13.98 5.01 -9.29
N ARG A 41 -12.94 4.87 -8.47
CA ARG A 41 -13.08 4.39 -7.11
C ARG A 41 -13.87 5.38 -6.26
N VAL A 42 -14.99 4.96 -5.70
CA VAL A 42 -15.88 5.77 -4.85
C VAL A 42 -15.69 5.45 -3.36
N TRP A 43 -15.30 4.21 -3.05
CA TRP A 43 -15.11 3.76 -1.67
C TRP A 43 -13.70 4.09 -1.19
N ASP A 44 -13.61 4.76 -0.02
CA ASP A 44 -12.34 4.92 0.70
C ASP A 44 -12.05 3.71 1.59
N TRP A 45 -10.83 3.64 2.15
CA TRP A 45 -10.37 2.52 2.95
C TRP A 45 -11.22 2.31 4.22
N GLU A 46 -11.65 3.40 4.84
CA GLU A 46 -12.39 3.35 6.10
C GLU A 46 -13.85 2.94 5.89
N ALA A 47 -14.48 3.38 4.79
CA ALA A 47 -15.81 2.92 4.40
C ALA A 47 -15.76 1.43 4.01
N ALA A 48 -14.75 1.01 3.28
CA ALA A 48 -14.52 -0.38 2.93
C ALA A 48 -14.33 -1.23 4.19
N PHE A 49 -13.45 -0.81 5.11
CA PHE A 49 -13.25 -1.49 6.38
C PHE A 49 -14.54 -1.59 7.21
N ALA A 50 -15.29 -0.50 7.34
CA ALA A 50 -16.54 -0.51 8.09
C ALA A 50 -17.56 -1.50 7.53
N LYS A 51 -17.55 -1.71 6.20
CA LYS A 51 -18.43 -2.68 5.54
C LYS A 51 -17.91 -4.11 5.64
N LEU A 52 -16.60 -4.33 5.65
CA LEU A 52 -15.97 -5.65 5.81
C LEU A 52 -15.94 -6.13 7.27
N LYS A 53 -15.96 -5.21 8.23
CA LYS A 53 -15.85 -5.52 9.66
C LYS A 53 -16.79 -6.62 10.19
N PRO A 54 -18.07 -6.69 9.78
CA PRO A 54 -18.94 -7.79 10.19
C PRO A 54 -18.47 -9.16 9.70
N GLU A 55 -17.92 -9.23 8.49
CA GLU A 55 -17.37 -10.47 7.91
C GLU A 55 -16.09 -10.91 8.64
N ILE A 56 -15.22 -9.96 8.99
CA ILE A 56 -14.03 -10.23 9.83
C ILE A 56 -14.43 -10.89 11.15
N GLY A 57 -15.48 -10.39 11.78
CA GLY A 57 -16.01 -10.93 13.03
C GLY A 57 -16.54 -12.37 12.96
N LEU A 58 -16.71 -12.92 11.77
CA LEU A 58 -17.10 -14.32 11.56
C LEU A 58 -15.91 -15.27 11.49
N ILE A 59 -14.69 -14.74 11.26
CA ILE A 59 -13.47 -15.54 11.20
C ILE A 59 -12.91 -15.67 12.63
N PRO A 60 -12.74 -16.88 13.14
CA PRO A 60 -12.33 -17.06 14.53
C PRO A 60 -10.86 -16.65 14.75
N TYR A 61 -10.60 -15.96 15.85
CA TYR A 61 -9.26 -15.67 16.39
C TYR A 61 -8.36 -14.86 15.45
N VAL A 62 -8.97 -14.01 14.62
CA VAL A 62 -8.29 -13.05 13.77
C VAL A 62 -8.76 -11.64 14.06
N ASP A 63 -7.95 -10.66 13.70
CA ASP A 63 -8.31 -9.25 13.66
C ASP A 63 -7.84 -8.66 12.34
N PHE A 64 -8.36 -7.50 12.01
CA PHE A 64 -7.95 -6.72 10.88
C PHE A 64 -6.50 -6.24 11.05
N GLU A 65 -5.72 -6.34 9.98
CA GLU A 65 -4.39 -5.74 9.92
C GLU A 65 -4.40 -4.49 9.06
N ASP A 66 -4.58 -4.62 7.76
CA ASP A 66 -4.52 -3.53 6.82
C ASP A 66 -5.53 -3.70 5.67
N ASN A 67 -5.67 -2.67 4.84
CA ASN A 67 -6.64 -2.64 3.74
C ASN A 67 -6.08 -1.91 2.52
N ASP A 68 -5.71 -2.65 1.51
CA ASP A 68 -5.04 -2.20 0.32
C ASP A 68 -5.90 -2.23 -0.94
N ILE A 69 -5.51 -1.41 -1.92
CA ILE A 69 -6.05 -1.49 -3.26
C ILE A 69 -5.32 -2.58 -4.06
N LEU A 70 -6.06 -3.64 -4.39
CA LEU A 70 -5.67 -4.66 -5.35
C LEU A 70 -6.32 -4.36 -6.71
N ARG A 71 -5.52 -4.30 -7.77
CA ARG A 71 -6.01 -4.27 -9.15
C ARG A 71 -6.02 -5.67 -9.73
N PHE A 72 -7.15 -6.12 -10.21
CA PHE A 72 -7.29 -7.43 -10.84
C PHE A 72 -8.29 -7.36 -11.98
N ASN A 73 -7.88 -7.81 -13.19
CA ASN A 73 -8.69 -7.72 -14.42
C ASN A 73 -9.23 -6.29 -14.67
N ASN A 74 -8.39 -5.27 -14.54
CA ASN A 74 -8.73 -3.84 -14.69
C ASN A 74 -9.82 -3.33 -13.74
N THR A 75 -10.07 -4.02 -12.65
CA THR A 75 -11.00 -3.58 -11.59
C THR A 75 -10.24 -3.41 -10.28
N LEU A 76 -10.60 -2.38 -9.54
CA LEU A 76 -9.99 -2.07 -8.24
C LEU A 76 -10.83 -2.68 -7.11
N TYR A 77 -10.13 -3.34 -6.20
CA TYR A 77 -10.71 -3.95 -5.00
C TYR A 77 -10.01 -3.45 -3.75
N TRP A 78 -10.77 -3.13 -2.73
CA TRP A 78 -10.23 -3.06 -1.39
C TRP A 78 -10.03 -4.47 -0.86
N THR A 79 -8.80 -4.78 -0.47
CA THR A 79 -8.40 -6.09 0.04
C THR A 79 -7.93 -5.93 1.47
N ALA A 80 -8.77 -6.36 2.41
CA ALA A 80 -8.42 -6.38 3.82
C ALA A 80 -7.62 -7.63 4.16
N SER A 81 -6.47 -7.46 4.77
CA SER A 81 -5.63 -8.52 5.32
C SER A 81 -5.92 -8.75 6.80
N MET A 82 -5.67 -9.98 7.26
CA MET A 82 -5.95 -10.42 8.62
C MET A 82 -4.68 -10.86 9.32
N LYS A 83 -4.65 -10.64 10.64
CA LYS A 83 -3.62 -11.13 11.55
C LYS A 83 -4.17 -12.07 12.60
N PRO A 84 -3.39 -13.06 13.08
CA PRO A 84 -3.83 -13.94 14.15
C PRO A 84 -3.72 -13.21 15.50
N ILE A 85 -4.73 -13.39 16.34
CA ILE A 85 -4.76 -12.83 17.69
C ILE A 85 -4.94 -13.90 18.76
N LEU A 86 -4.42 -13.62 19.95
CA LEU A 86 -4.67 -14.47 21.11
C LEU A 86 -6.03 -14.13 21.72
N PRO A 87 -6.95 -15.10 21.87
CA PRO A 87 -8.22 -14.86 22.54
C PRO A 87 -8.02 -14.38 23.98
N THR A 88 -8.85 -13.43 24.40
CA THR A 88 -8.83 -12.88 25.76
C THR A 88 -9.15 -13.90 26.85
N SER A 89 -9.74 -15.04 26.47
CA SER A 89 -10.07 -16.15 27.37
C SER A 89 -8.87 -17.04 27.71
N VAL A 90 -7.75 -16.90 26.99
CA VAL A 90 -6.54 -17.70 27.24
C VAL A 90 -5.89 -17.26 28.54
N SER A 91 -5.72 -18.23 29.47
CA SER A 91 -5.05 -17.97 30.74
C SER A 91 -3.55 -17.74 30.56
N LEU A 92 -2.92 -17.00 31.48
CA LEU A 92 -1.48 -16.73 31.44
C LEU A 92 -0.64 -18.02 31.45
N ASP A 93 -1.08 -19.05 32.14
CA ASP A 93 -0.38 -20.36 32.23
C ASP A 93 -0.33 -21.09 30.88
N ASN A 94 -1.32 -20.85 30.02
CA ASN A 94 -1.42 -21.49 28.72
C ASN A 94 -0.97 -20.53 27.56
N ARG A 95 -0.55 -19.32 27.90
CA ARG A 95 -0.25 -18.29 26.92
C ARG A 95 0.84 -18.74 25.94
N TRP A 96 1.99 -19.21 26.44
CA TRP A 96 3.08 -19.71 25.63
C TRP A 96 2.62 -20.77 24.60
N TYR A 97 1.86 -21.77 25.09
CA TYR A 97 1.37 -22.86 24.23
C TYR A 97 0.46 -22.33 23.11
N ASN A 98 -0.44 -21.42 23.45
CA ASN A 98 -1.39 -20.89 22.48
C ASN A 98 -0.73 -19.94 21.46
N GLU A 99 0.20 -19.08 21.88
CA GLU A 99 0.89 -18.16 20.98
C GLU A 99 1.78 -18.86 19.97
N HIS A 100 2.46 -19.93 20.40
CA HIS A 100 3.46 -20.59 19.56
C HIS A 100 2.96 -21.85 18.84
N LEU A 101 1.91 -22.50 19.34
CA LEU A 101 1.52 -23.81 18.84
C LEU A 101 0.04 -23.94 18.43
N VAL A 102 -0.81 -22.96 18.73
CA VAL A 102 -2.25 -23.02 18.39
C VAL A 102 -2.64 -21.94 17.41
N TYR A 103 -2.50 -20.67 17.79
CA TYR A 103 -2.91 -19.54 16.95
C TYR A 103 -1.78 -19.10 16.00
N THR A 104 -1.32 -20.05 15.18
CA THR A 104 -0.07 -19.89 14.41
C THR A 104 -0.27 -19.34 13.01
N HIS A 105 -1.49 -19.23 12.52
CA HIS A 105 -1.81 -18.77 11.16
C HIS A 105 -3.21 -18.20 11.09
N VAL A 106 -3.54 -17.60 9.96
CA VAL A 106 -4.88 -17.12 9.64
C VAL A 106 -5.51 -18.07 8.61
N PRO A 107 -6.68 -18.66 8.87
CA PRO A 107 -7.28 -19.62 7.95
C PRO A 107 -7.92 -18.99 6.71
N GLU A 108 -8.42 -17.76 6.84
CA GLU A 108 -8.96 -16.93 5.76
C GLU A 108 -8.38 -15.53 5.87
N GLY A 109 -7.26 -15.30 5.19
CA GLY A 109 -6.42 -14.14 5.38
C GLY A 109 -6.88 -12.88 4.66
N PHE A 110 -7.83 -12.99 3.72
CA PHE A 110 -8.20 -11.86 2.86
C PHE A 110 -9.73 -11.73 2.70
N LEU A 111 -10.21 -10.50 2.79
CA LEU A 111 -11.57 -10.13 2.42
C LEU A 111 -11.52 -9.03 1.37
N THR A 112 -12.39 -9.12 0.36
CA THR A 112 -12.37 -8.20 -0.78
C THR A 112 -13.70 -7.50 -1.00
N LEU A 113 -13.62 -6.23 -1.39
CA LEU A 113 -14.74 -5.36 -1.70
C LEU A 113 -14.41 -4.57 -2.98
N GLU A 114 -15.31 -4.58 -3.95
CA GLU A 114 -15.13 -3.78 -5.16
C GLU A 114 -15.14 -2.28 -4.83
N ALA A 115 -14.12 -1.57 -5.28
CA ALA A 115 -13.87 -0.19 -4.85
C ALA A 115 -14.78 0.84 -5.55
N THR A 116 -15.47 0.46 -6.61
CA THR A 116 -16.42 1.31 -7.35
C THR A 116 -17.80 1.30 -6.74
N ASP A 117 -18.39 0.14 -6.49
CA ASP A 117 -19.77 0.01 -6.00
C ASP A 117 -19.88 -0.49 -4.54
N GLY A 118 -18.77 -0.93 -3.98
CA GLY A 118 -18.69 -1.45 -2.62
C GLY A 118 -19.28 -2.85 -2.45
N GLN A 119 -19.44 -3.63 -3.50
CA GLN A 119 -19.91 -5.00 -3.38
C GLN A 119 -18.83 -5.88 -2.74
N ILE A 120 -19.20 -6.63 -1.70
CA ILE A 120 -18.31 -7.65 -1.13
C ILE A 120 -18.20 -8.80 -2.12
N VAL A 121 -16.97 -9.15 -2.46
CA VAL A 121 -16.64 -10.20 -3.43
C VAL A 121 -15.94 -11.34 -2.68
N ASP A 122 -16.26 -12.58 -3.02
CA ASP A 122 -15.57 -13.74 -2.44
C ASP A 122 -14.09 -13.72 -2.83
N SER A 123 -13.23 -13.52 -1.84
CA SER A 123 -11.77 -13.49 -2.01
C SER A 123 -11.19 -14.77 -2.62
N GLY A 124 -11.88 -15.89 -2.53
CA GLY A 124 -11.51 -17.14 -3.20
C GLY A 124 -11.54 -17.09 -4.73
N GLN A 125 -12.09 -16.03 -5.33
CA GLN A 125 -11.94 -15.78 -6.77
C GLN A 125 -10.51 -15.35 -7.12
N PHE A 126 -9.82 -14.70 -6.19
CA PHE A 126 -8.46 -14.19 -6.35
C PHE A 126 -7.44 -15.10 -5.65
N PHE A 127 -7.67 -15.43 -4.39
CA PHE A 127 -6.80 -16.20 -3.53
C PHE A 127 -7.41 -17.59 -3.28
N LYS A 128 -6.97 -18.59 -4.00
CA LYS A 128 -7.41 -19.99 -3.73
C LYS A 128 -6.71 -20.56 -2.53
N GLN A 129 -5.41 -20.22 -2.35
CA GLN A 129 -4.68 -20.42 -1.12
C GLN A 129 -4.93 -19.20 -0.24
N ARG A 130 -5.78 -19.32 0.78
CA ARG A 130 -6.23 -18.19 1.62
C ARG A 130 -5.54 -18.13 2.97
N GLU A 131 -4.97 -19.27 3.42
CA GLU A 131 -4.28 -19.31 4.70
C GLU A 131 -3.00 -18.48 4.64
N ILE A 132 -2.80 -17.66 5.68
CA ILE A 132 -1.56 -16.89 5.87
C ILE A 132 -0.78 -17.53 7.01
N TYR A 133 0.42 -18.00 6.73
CA TYR A 133 1.41 -18.46 7.71
C TYR A 133 2.53 -17.45 7.91
N TYR A 134 2.78 -16.60 6.91
CA TYR A 134 3.71 -15.50 6.93
C TYR A 134 2.96 -14.24 6.52
N GLY A 135 2.83 -13.28 7.42
CA GLY A 135 2.02 -12.07 7.24
C GLY A 135 2.50 -10.94 8.13
N GLU A 136 1.62 -10.00 8.42
CA GLU A 136 1.93 -8.79 9.19
C GLU A 136 1.21 -8.79 10.53
N GLY A 137 1.91 -8.28 11.55
CA GLY A 137 1.35 -7.97 12.85
C GLY A 137 0.82 -9.14 13.68
N GLY A 138 0.22 -8.82 14.82
CA GLY A 138 -0.38 -9.80 15.72
C GLY A 138 0.58 -10.88 16.18
N LEU A 139 0.17 -12.16 16.09
CA LEU A 139 1.03 -13.27 16.47
C LEU A 139 2.06 -13.66 15.42
N PHE A 140 2.07 -13.02 14.24
CA PHE A 140 3.18 -13.16 13.30
C PHE A 140 4.47 -12.55 13.83
N GLU A 141 4.40 -11.52 14.68
CA GLU A 141 5.54 -10.90 15.37
C GLU A 141 6.27 -11.84 16.34
N GLN A 142 5.69 -13.02 16.66
CA GLN A 142 6.40 -14.00 17.45
C GLN A 142 7.63 -14.51 16.69
N THR A 143 8.77 -14.60 17.38
CA THR A 143 10.05 -15.00 16.77
C THR A 143 10.01 -16.38 16.12
N TRP A 144 9.08 -17.22 16.56
CA TRP A 144 8.83 -18.54 15.99
C TRP A 144 7.41 -19.02 16.34
N SER A 145 6.91 -19.93 15.54
CA SER A 145 5.75 -20.77 15.85
C SER A 145 5.98 -22.16 15.28
N GLY A 146 5.20 -23.13 15.71
CA GLY A 146 5.37 -24.49 15.21
C GLY A 146 4.31 -25.46 15.70
N TYR A 147 4.53 -26.74 15.43
CA TYR A 147 3.65 -27.83 15.88
C TYR A 147 4.38 -29.17 15.84
N PRO A 148 3.98 -30.17 16.68
CA PRO A 148 4.53 -31.49 16.60
C PRO A 148 4.16 -32.20 15.28
N THR A 149 5.15 -32.70 14.55
CA THR A 149 4.96 -33.23 13.17
C THR A 149 4.04 -34.45 13.09
N GLY A 150 3.91 -35.21 14.21
CA GLY A 150 3.01 -36.36 14.28
C GLY A 150 1.52 -36.04 14.51
N ARG A 151 1.20 -34.76 14.77
CA ARG A 151 -0.16 -34.32 15.13
C ARG A 151 -0.80 -33.40 14.13
N GLY A 152 -0.03 -32.95 13.14
CA GLY A 152 -0.43 -31.90 12.22
C GLY A 152 -0.46 -30.54 12.92
N ASP A 153 -1.00 -29.56 12.24
CA ASP A 153 -1.28 -28.25 12.81
C ASP A 153 -2.30 -28.43 13.95
N THR A 154 -1.93 -28.04 15.17
CA THR A 154 -2.77 -28.18 16.35
C THR A 154 -3.87 -27.15 16.45
N SER A 155 -4.02 -26.30 15.45
CA SER A 155 -5.08 -25.30 15.38
C SER A 155 -6.47 -25.92 15.08
N ALA A 156 -6.87 -26.95 15.84
CA ALA A 156 -8.23 -27.48 15.79
C ALA A 156 -9.29 -26.38 15.99
N GLU A 157 -8.93 -25.32 16.72
CA GLU A 157 -9.75 -24.15 16.96
C GLU A 157 -9.81 -23.22 15.73
N LEU A 158 -8.83 -23.26 14.83
CA LEU A 158 -8.80 -22.55 13.56
C LEU A 158 -9.27 -23.39 12.36
N GLY A 159 -9.99 -24.46 12.60
CA GLY A 159 -10.58 -25.30 11.56
C GLY A 159 -9.82 -26.58 11.23
N GLY A 160 -8.74 -26.88 11.94
CA GLY A 160 -8.04 -28.17 11.84
C GLY A 160 -7.33 -28.42 10.51
N VAL A 161 -6.93 -27.35 9.81
CA VAL A 161 -6.16 -27.45 8.56
C VAL A 161 -4.71 -27.75 8.91
N SER A 162 -4.20 -28.87 8.43
CA SER A 162 -2.79 -29.23 8.58
C SER A 162 -1.95 -28.49 7.54
N TYR A 163 -0.89 -27.83 7.98
CA TYR A 163 0.09 -27.24 7.07
C TYR A 163 0.71 -28.31 6.16
N SER A 164 0.69 -28.08 4.87
CA SER A 164 1.23 -29.00 3.86
C SER A 164 2.30 -28.36 2.97
N GLY A 165 2.75 -27.15 3.35
CA GLY A 165 3.74 -26.39 2.61
C GLY A 165 5.18 -26.84 2.88
N ILE A 166 6.12 -26.10 2.30
CA ILE A 166 7.56 -26.36 2.40
C ILE A 166 8.30 -25.35 3.31
N GLY A 167 7.59 -24.35 3.82
CA GLY A 167 8.17 -23.37 4.75
C GLY A 167 8.44 -23.97 6.12
N GLY A 168 9.46 -23.43 6.81
CA GLY A 168 9.86 -23.93 8.11
C GLY A 168 10.82 -25.13 8.07
N LEU A 169 11.03 -25.76 9.20
CA LEU A 169 11.99 -26.86 9.37
C LEU A 169 11.53 -27.84 10.44
N ASP A 170 11.62 -29.13 10.16
CA ASP A 170 11.42 -30.18 11.15
C ASP A 170 12.65 -30.35 12.04
N VAL A 171 12.49 -30.14 13.34
CA VAL A 171 13.56 -30.21 14.32
C VAL A 171 13.35 -31.42 15.23
N PRO A 172 14.16 -32.49 15.09
CA PRO A 172 14.03 -33.69 15.93
C PRO A 172 14.64 -33.51 17.33
N PRO A 173 14.22 -34.30 18.33
CA PRO A 173 14.94 -34.42 19.60
C PRO A 173 16.38 -34.91 19.40
N PRO A 174 17.38 -34.48 20.16
CA PRO A 174 17.29 -33.48 21.25
C PRO A 174 17.40 -32.02 20.81
N LEU A 175 17.53 -31.74 19.50
CA LEU A 175 17.71 -30.38 19.00
C LEU A 175 16.47 -29.50 19.29
N SER A 176 15.26 -30.07 19.22
CA SER A 176 14.03 -29.36 19.59
C SER A 176 14.03 -28.91 21.05
N TRP A 177 14.61 -29.69 21.98
CA TRP A 177 14.71 -29.32 23.39
C TRP A 177 15.75 -28.22 23.64
N ILE A 178 16.81 -28.18 22.82
CA ILE A 178 17.81 -27.09 22.87
C ILE A 178 17.22 -25.80 22.33
N PHE A 179 16.41 -25.90 21.29
CA PHE A 179 15.70 -24.76 20.72
C PHE A 179 14.68 -24.17 21.71
N GLU A 180 13.82 -25.03 22.27
CA GLU A 180 12.81 -24.65 23.26
C GLU A 180 12.65 -25.73 24.31
N PRO A 181 13.15 -25.51 25.55
CA PRO A 181 13.12 -26.51 26.61
C PRO A 181 11.75 -27.08 26.98
N ASN A 182 10.67 -26.30 26.75
CA ASN A 182 9.32 -26.77 27.02
C ASN A 182 8.94 -27.97 26.15
N PHE A 183 9.58 -28.21 25.02
CA PHE A 183 9.35 -29.37 24.16
C PHE A 183 9.80 -30.67 24.84
N LEU A 184 10.82 -30.62 25.71
CA LEU A 184 11.22 -31.78 26.49
C LEU A 184 10.08 -32.31 27.39
N LEU A 185 9.25 -31.39 27.91
CA LEU A 185 8.15 -31.74 28.80
C LEU A 185 6.87 -32.05 28.01
N SER A 186 6.59 -31.26 26.96
CA SER A 186 5.33 -31.36 26.21
C SER A 186 5.37 -32.41 25.11
N PHE A 187 6.53 -32.58 24.45
CA PHE A 187 6.68 -33.43 23.24
C PHE A 187 8.02 -34.20 23.24
N PRO A 188 8.32 -35.01 24.27
CA PRO A 188 9.66 -35.55 24.51
C PRO A 188 10.17 -36.51 23.43
N GLY A 189 9.28 -37.09 22.64
CA GLY A 189 9.64 -38.07 21.59
C GLY A 189 9.29 -37.62 20.16
N GLU A 190 8.80 -36.41 19.99
CA GLU A 190 8.30 -35.94 18.70
C GLU A 190 9.25 -34.87 18.09
N SER A 191 9.38 -34.87 16.77
CA SER A 191 9.94 -33.76 16.05
C SER A 191 8.93 -32.60 16.04
N VAL A 192 9.41 -31.40 16.06
CA VAL A 192 8.57 -30.19 15.97
C VAL A 192 8.88 -29.46 14.69
N HIS A 193 7.85 -29.16 13.92
CA HIS A 193 7.96 -28.26 12.77
C HIS A 193 8.04 -26.84 13.30
N ILE A 194 9.06 -26.09 12.90
CA ILE A 194 9.32 -24.73 13.38
C ILE A 194 9.39 -23.77 12.21
N MET A 195 8.60 -22.71 12.28
CA MET A 195 8.61 -21.56 11.39
C MET A 195 9.16 -20.36 12.14
N ARG A 196 10.09 -19.62 11.52
CA ARG A 196 10.72 -18.43 12.12
C ARG A 196 10.54 -17.21 11.22
N TYR A 197 10.57 -16.03 11.85
CA TYR A 197 10.40 -14.76 11.14
C TYR A 197 9.16 -14.80 10.26
N LYS A 198 8.02 -14.97 10.89
CA LYS A 198 6.72 -15.07 10.22
C LYS A 198 6.16 -13.71 9.86
N ASP A 199 6.51 -12.68 10.62
CA ASP A 199 6.31 -11.31 10.20
C ASP A 199 7.17 -11.03 8.97
N VAL A 200 6.53 -10.50 7.91
CA VAL A 200 7.20 -10.34 6.61
C VAL A 200 8.23 -9.22 6.63
N HIS A 201 8.03 -8.17 7.44
CA HIS A 201 8.99 -7.08 7.60
C HIS A 201 10.22 -7.55 8.38
N ASP A 202 10.03 -8.19 9.54
CA ASP A 202 11.12 -8.81 10.32
C ASP A 202 11.92 -9.81 9.48
N ARG A 203 11.22 -10.56 8.63
CA ARG A 203 11.80 -11.53 7.71
C ARG A 203 12.69 -10.85 6.67
N MET A 204 12.19 -9.77 6.07
CA MET A 204 12.94 -9.00 5.08
C MET A 204 14.16 -8.31 5.71
N GLU A 205 13.99 -7.67 6.86
CA GLU A 205 15.10 -7.02 7.58
C GLU A 205 16.21 -8.02 7.96
N THR A 206 15.82 -9.24 8.35
CA THR A 206 16.79 -10.28 8.71
C THR A 206 17.56 -10.82 7.51
N LEU A 207 16.89 -11.06 6.38
CA LEU A 207 17.47 -11.71 5.22
C LEU A 207 18.13 -10.73 4.25
N TYR A 208 17.62 -9.51 4.16
CA TYR A 208 18.08 -8.47 3.23
C TYR A 208 18.26 -7.11 3.93
N PRO A 209 19.15 -7.00 4.94
CA PRO A 209 19.27 -5.83 5.83
C PRO A 209 19.84 -4.57 5.16
N TYR A 210 20.11 -4.60 3.88
CA TYR A 210 20.66 -3.48 3.12
C TYR A 210 19.61 -2.66 2.37
N PHE A 211 18.35 -3.05 2.42
CA PHE A 211 17.24 -2.23 1.98
C PHE A 211 16.61 -1.48 3.15
N LEU A 212 15.88 -0.41 2.85
CA LEU A 212 15.10 0.34 3.81
C LEU A 212 13.68 -0.21 3.85
N TYR A 213 13.20 -0.54 5.04
CA TYR A 213 11.84 -1.00 5.30
C TYR A 213 11.05 -0.01 6.16
N ASP A 214 11.68 1.06 6.58
CA ASP A 214 11.11 2.22 7.27
C ASP A 214 11.58 3.50 6.60
N LEU A 215 10.67 4.41 6.33
CA LEU A 215 10.98 5.75 5.86
C LEU A 215 10.35 6.77 6.78
N PHE A 216 11.18 7.64 7.36
CA PHE A 216 10.76 8.73 8.25
C PHE A 216 9.99 8.25 9.50
N GLY A 217 10.30 7.05 10.01
CA GLY A 217 9.66 6.45 11.18
C GLY A 217 8.30 5.82 10.87
N LYS A 218 8.03 5.56 9.61
CA LYS A 218 6.85 4.82 9.14
C LYS A 218 7.33 3.60 8.37
N GLU A 219 6.84 2.42 8.73
CA GLU A 219 7.09 1.19 8.02
C GLU A 219 6.54 1.27 6.60
N LEU A 220 7.27 0.68 5.65
CA LEU A 220 6.82 0.64 4.26
C LEU A 220 5.64 -0.32 4.14
N ASP A 221 4.68 0.09 3.35
CA ASP A 221 3.48 -0.68 3.06
C ASP A 221 3.81 -1.97 2.29
N SER A 222 3.21 -3.10 2.70
CA SER A 222 3.29 -4.38 2.00
C SER A 222 1.95 -4.73 1.38
N LEU A 223 1.95 -5.02 0.08
CA LEU A 223 0.72 -5.19 -0.69
C LEU A 223 0.36 -6.66 -0.86
N PRO A 224 -0.87 -7.08 -0.55
CA PRO A 224 -1.35 -8.40 -0.93
C PRO A 224 -1.56 -8.48 -2.44
N VAL A 225 -0.89 -9.44 -3.09
CA VAL A 225 -1.01 -9.72 -4.53
C VAL A 225 -1.20 -11.21 -4.79
N THR A 226 -1.69 -11.56 -5.98
CA THR A 226 -2.04 -12.94 -6.29
C THR A 226 -1.78 -13.33 -7.75
N ASP A 227 -1.35 -14.55 -7.96
CA ASP A 227 -1.28 -15.17 -9.30
C ASP A 227 -2.62 -15.84 -9.72
N GLY A 228 -3.71 -15.57 -8.99
CA GLY A 228 -5.01 -16.18 -9.13
C GLY A 228 -5.16 -17.54 -8.42
N LYS A 229 -4.10 -17.97 -7.72
CA LYS A 229 -4.06 -19.22 -6.95
C LYS A 229 -3.45 -19.01 -5.57
N ASN A 230 -2.22 -18.52 -5.52
CA ASN A 230 -1.47 -18.27 -4.31
C ASN A 230 -1.57 -16.80 -3.93
N SER A 231 -1.32 -16.51 -2.66
CA SER A 231 -1.21 -15.16 -2.13
C SER A 231 0.24 -14.82 -1.81
N TYR A 232 0.60 -13.57 -2.03
CA TYR A 232 1.94 -13.06 -1.78
C TYR A 232 1.86 -11.66 -1.19
N TRP A 233 2.92 -11.28 -0.48
CA TRP A 233 3.18 -9.90 -0.09
C TRP A 233 4.19 -9.28 -1.03
N LEU A 234 3.86 -8.14 -1.59
CA LEU A 234 4.72 -7.35 -2.46
C LEU A 234 5.30 -6.19 -1.64
N ILE A 235 6.60 -6.26 -1.32
CA ILE A 235 7.30 -5.29 -0.46
C ILE A 235 8.29 -4.51 -1.31
N PRO A 236 8.25 -3.16 -1.30
CA PRO A 236 9.19 -2.36 -2.07
C PRO A 236 10.61 -2.46 -1.52
N LEU A 237 11.59 -2.56 -2.42
CA LEU A 237 13.02 -2.58 -2.11
C LEU A 237 13.60 -1.20 -2.37
N ILE A 238 13.75 -0.42 -1.32
CA ILE A 238 14.25 0.95 -1.38
C ILE A 238 15.66 1.00 -0.81
N ILE A 239 16.54 1.73 -1.50
CA ILE A 239 17.86 2.10 -0.99
C ILE A 239 17.92 3.59 -0.71
N GLY A 240 18.68 3.96 0.32
CA GLY A 240 18.89 5.33 0.72
C GLY A 240 20.36 5.68 0.78
N PHE A 241 20.69 6.88 0.31
CA PHE A 241 22.04 7.43 0.45
C PHE A 241 21.99 8.61 1.42
N ASP A 242 22.87 8.56 2.41
CA ASP A 242 23.04 9.69 3.34
C ASP A 242 23.64 10.89 2.59
N THR A 243 22.97 12.00 2.69
CA THR A 243 23.37 13.24 2.01
C THR A 243 23.81 14.34 2.98
N ARG A 244 23.96 14.03 4.27
CA ARG A 244 24.34 15.00 5.31
C ARG A 244 25.64 15.74 5.01
N ASP A 245 26.57 15.08 4.35
CA ASP A 245 27.86 15.64 3.95
C ASP A 245 27.84 16.34 2.57
N VAL A 246 26.68 16.41 1.94
CA VAL A 246 26.51 17.05 0.63
C VAL A 246 25.95 18.46 0.83
N PRO A 247 26.66 19.54 0.47
CA PRO A 247 26.29 20.91 0.81
C PRO A 247 24.92 21.39 0.33
N TRP A 248 24.34 20.72 -0.63
CA TRP A 248 23.06 21.10 -1.25
C TRP A 248 21.89 20.18 -0.86
N SER A 249 22.10 19.23 0.04
CA SER A 249 21.06 18.22 0.33
C SER A 249 20.00 18.66 1.32
N VAL A 250 20.26 19.73 2.08
CA VAL A 250 19.39 20.19 3.20
C VAL A 250 19.02 19.06 4.17
N GLY A 251 19.83 17.99 4.23
CA GLY A 251 19.60 16.84 5.13
C GLY A 251 18.59 15.81 4.63
N ASN A 252 18.05 15.96 3.42
CA ASN A 252 17.15 14.96 2.85
C ASN A 252 17.93 13.77 2.29
N PRO A 253 17.50 12.52 2.54
CA PRO A 253 18.13 11.34 1.96
C PRO A 253 17.87 11.32 0.45
N TYR A 254 18.73 10.61 -0.28
CA TYR A 254 18.47 10.24 -1.65
C TYR A 254 17.92 8.83 -1.69
N LEU A 255 16.69 8.67 -2.16
CA LEU A 255 15.95 7.42 -2.17
C LEU A 255 15.78 6.88 -3.59
N ARG A 256 15.92 5.55 -3.74
CA ARG A 256 15.72 4.84 -5.00
C ARG A 256 14.94 3.57 -4.80
N LEU A 257 13.96 3.32 -5.65
CA LEU A 257 13.31 2.02 -5.80
C LEU A 257 14.21 1.12 -6.65
N VAL A 258 14.67 0.01 -6.10
CA VAL A 258 15.47 -1.00 -6.82
C VAL A 258 14.58 -2.06 -7.44
N GLY A 259 13.51 -2.41 -6.75
CA GLY A 259 12.59 -3.45 -7.15
C GLY A 259 11.59 -3.79 -6.06
N TYR A 260 11.12 -5.01 -6.07
CA TYR A 260 10.20 -5.52 -5.06
C TYR A 260 10.64 -6.90 -4.56
N ALA A 261 10.33 -7.20 -3.31
CA ALA A 261 10.34 -8.57 -2.81
C ALA A 261 8.91 -9.14 -2.92
N LEU A 262 8.80 -10.34 -3.44
CA LEU A 262 7.58 -11.13 -3.47
C LEU A 262 7.71 -12.23 -2.43
N VAL A 263 6.96 -12.15 -1.33
CA VAL A 263 6.99 -13.09 -0.21
C VAL A 263 5.76 -13.98 -0.25
N ASP A 264 5.94 -15.28 -0.39
CA ASP A 264 4.85 -16.26 -0.36
C ASP A 264 4.21 -16.28 1.04
N SER A 265 2.94 -15.93 1.16
CA SER A 265 2.23 -15.84 2.43
C SER A 265 2.02 -17.20 3.10
N TYR A 266 2.08 -18.29 2.34
CA TYR A 266 1.93 -19.65 2.84
C TYR A 266 3.25 -20.30 3.23
N ASN A 267 4.30 -20.18 2.38
CA ASN A 267 5.59 -20.84 2.56
C ASN A 267 6.70 -19.92 3.09
N GLY A 268 6.52 -18.60 2.98
CA GLY A 268 7.54 -17.62 3.37
C GLY A 268 8.74 -17.55 2.41
N ASP A 269 8.66 -18.14 1.22
CA ASP A 269 9.71 -18.02 0.19
C ASP A 269 9.75 -16.59 -0.36
N ILE A 270 10.96 -16.09 -0.61
CA ILE A 270 11.18 -14.73 -1.10
C ILE A 270 11.77 -14.77 -2.49
N GLN A 271 11.21 -13.97 -3.39
CA GLN A 271 11.78 -13.69 -4.69
C GLN A 271 12.02 -12.18 -4.81
N LEU A 272 13.24 -11.79 -5.17
CA LEU A 272 13.54 -10.40 -5.48
C LEU A 272 13.23 -10.14 -6.95
N LEU A 273 12.46 -9.08 -7.22
CA LEU A 273 12.00 -8.71 -8.55
C LEU A 273 12.66 -7.37 -8.93
N LYS A 274 13.30 -7.33 -10.10
CA LYS A 274 13.95 -6.13 -10.60
C LYS A 274 12.91 -5.23 -11.29
N THR A 275 12.96 -3.92 -11.01
CA THR A 275 12.24 -2.88 -11.76
C THR A 275 13.24 -2.02 -12.54
N GLY A 276 12.91 -1.71 -13.79
CA GLY A 276 13.66 -0.74 -14.58
C GLY A 276 15.11 -1.10 -14.92
N ASP A 277 15.78 -0.20 -15.63
CA ASP A 277 17.16 -0.34 -16.14
C ASP A 277 18.03 0.85 -15.70
N ASP A 278 17.90 1.28 -14.43
CA ASP A 278 18.78 2.30 -13.88
C ASP A 278 20.06 1.71 -13.29
N PHE A 279 21.09 2.54 -13.17
CA PHE A 279 22.40 2.14 -12.67
C PHE A 279 22.35 1.42 -11.31
N PHE A 280 21.50 1.85 -10.39
CA PHE A 280 21.45 1.26 -9.04
C PHE A 280 20.73 -0.07 -9.05
N SER A 281 19.62 -0.17 -9.75
CA SER A 281 18.91 -1.44 -9.95
C SER A 281 19.81 -2.48 -10.62
N ASP A 282 20.58 -2.07 -11.64
CA ASP A 282 21.54 -2.92 -12.32
C ASP A 282 22.67 -3.38 -11.38
N MET A 283 23.23 -2.46 -10.62
CA MET A 283 24.30 -2.76 -9.66
C MET A 283 23.85 -3.81 -8.63
N PHE A 284 22.65 -3.66 -8.06
CA PHE A 284 22.12 -4.62 -7.10
C PHE A 284 21.74 -5.95 -7.77
N ALA A 285 21.12 -5.90 -8.94
CA ALA A 285 20.75 -7.11 -9.68
C ALA A 285 21.98 -7.92 -10.08
N ASP A 286 23.06 -7.27 -10.50
CA ASP A 286 24.33 -7.92 -10.83
C ASP A 286 25.01 -8.55 -9.60
N GLN A 287 24.99 -7.84 -8.47
CA GLN A 287 25.56 -8.34 -7.21
C GLN A 287 24.80 -9.57 -6.67
N TYR A 288 23.49 -9.62 -6.87
CA TYR A 288 22.60 -10.67 -6.37
C TYR A 288 21.88 -11.38 -7.54
N SER A 289 22.57 -11.56 -8.67
CA SER A 289 21.97 -12.02 -9.94
C SER A 289 21.22 -13.35 -9.85
N GLU A 290 21.57 -14.23 -8.92
CA GLU A 290 20.86 -15.50 -8.70
C GLU A 290 19.51 -15.31 -8.00
N GLN A 291 19.31 -14.20 -7.31
CA GLN A 291 18.12 -13.90 -6.49
C GLN A 291 17.13 -12.99 -7.22
N PHE A 292 17.62 -12.03 -8.03
CA PHE A 292 16.77 -11.14 -8.80
C PHE A 292 16.19 -11.83 -10.03
N LYS A 293 14.88 -11.70 -10.19
CA LYS A 293 14.12 -12.23 -11.32
C LYS A 293 13.35 -11.10 -12.02
N PRO A 294 13.00 -11.28 -13.29
CA PRO A 294 12.08 -10.37 -13.94
C PRO A 294 10.69 -10.43 -13.27
N ILE A 295 9.95 -9.34 -13.34
CA ILE A 295 8.58 -9.28 -12.85
C ILE A 295 7.73 -10.26 -13.68
N PRO A 296 6.96 -11.15 -13.03
CA PRO A 296 6.10 -12.07 -13.74
C PRO A 296 4.88 -11.33 -14.33
N ALA A 297 4.45 -11.73 -15.51
CA ALA A 297 3.38 -11.05 -16.25
C ALA A 297 2.06 -10.91 -15.47
N TRP A 298 1.73 -11.87 -14.59
CA TRP A 298 0.52 -11.80 -13.78
C TRP A 298 0.56 -10.67 -12.72
N LEU A 299 1.78 -10.23 -12.34
CA LEU A 299 1.97 -9.18 -11.34
C LEU A 299 1.93 -7.77 -11.95
N GLU A 300 2.15 -7.63 -13.26
CA GLU A 300 2.26 -6.32 -13.93
C GLU A 300 1.04 -5.43 -13.66
N GLU A 301 -0.17 -5.99 -13.67
CA GLU A 301 -1.38 -5.21 -13.41
C GLU A 301 -1.60 -4.84 -11.94
N GLN A 302 -0.95 -5.56 -10.99
CA GLN A 302 -1.15 -5.38 -9.55
C GLN A 302 -0.07 -4.51 -8.91
N ILE A 303 1.02 -4.27 -9.64
CA ILE A 303 2.14 -3.46 -9.14
C ILE A 303 1.69 -2.02 -8.95
N ARG A 304 2.15 -1.39 -7.87
CA ARG A 304 1.98 0.04 -7.66
C ARG A 304 3.27 0.66 -7.14
N TYR A 305 3.52 1.91 -7.54
CA TYR A 305 4.66 2.66 -7.04
C TYR A 305 4.47 2.96 -5.55
N PRO A 306 5.51 2.80 -4.69
CA PRO A 306 5.37 2.96 -3.24
C PRO A 306 4.88 4.35 -2.85
N VAL A 307 3.84 4.41 -2.02
CA VAL A 307 3.20 5.66 -1.61
C VAL A 307 4.17 6.58 -0.85
N GLU A 308 5.03 6.01 -0.02
CA GLU A 308 6.02 6.76 0.76
C GLU A 308 7.04 7.44 -0.14
N LEU A 309 7.48 6.73 -1.19
CA LEU A 309 8.44 7.28 -2.16
C LEU A 309 7.79 8.32 -3.06
N PHE A 310 6.52 8.11 -3.45
CA PHE A 310 5.75 9.09 -4.21
C PHE A 310 5.52 10.37 -3.41
N ASN A 311 5.12 10.27 -2.16
CA ASN A 311 4.94 11.41 -1.26
C ASN A 311 6.25 12.16 -1.06
N TRP A 312 7.35 11.44 -0.83
CA TRP A 312 8.66 12.06 -0.67
C TRP A 312 9.11 12.81 -1.93
N LYS A 313 8.96 12.23 -3.12
CA LYS A 313 9.27 12.92 -4.39
C LYS A 313 8.40 14.15 -4.59
N THR A 314 7.11 14.07 -4.24
CA THR A 314 6.18 15.19 -4.32
C THR A 314 6.57 16.31 -3.36
N GLU A 315 6.97 16.00 -2.13
CA GLU A 315 7.46 16.98 -1.17
C GLU A 315 8.73 17.68 -1.66
N MET A 316 9.64 16.96 -2.30
CA MET A 316 10.82 17.56 -2.92
C MET A 316 10.41 18.48 -4.09
N TYR A 317 9.49 18.04 -4.94
CA TYR A 317 8.97 18.87 -6.05
C TYR A 317 8.31 20.14 -5.54
N ASN A 318 7.54 20.07 -4.46
CA ASN A 318 6.84 21.21 -3.86
C ASN A 318 7.75 22.40 -3.53
N ILE A 319 9.04 22.15 -3.33
CA ILE A 319 10.04 23.17 -3.02
C ILE A 319 10.88 23.49 -4.26
N TYR A 320 11.39 22.46 -4.93
CA TYR A 320 12.44 22.60 -5.94
C TYR A 320 11.93 22.84 -7.36
N HIS A 321 10.60 22.87 -7.60
CA HIS A 321 10.06 23.33 -8.88
C HIS A 321 10.28 24.82 -9.10
N VAL A 322 10.43 25.62 -8.03
CA VAL A 322 10.71 27.05 -8.09
C VAL A 322 12.15 27.27 -8.53
N THR A 323 12.35 27.72 -9.75
CA THR A 323 13.68 27.91 -10.35
C THR A 323 14.22 29.34 -10.19
N ASP A 324 13.34 30.33 -9.97
CA ASP A 324 13.76 31.73 -9.72
C ASP A 324 14.29 31.86 -8.28
N VAL A 325 15.50 32.39 -8.17
CA VAL A 325 16.22 32.48 -6.88
C VAL A 325 15.53 33.41 -5.89
N GLU A 326 14.96 34.54 -6.37
CA GLU A 326 14.30 35.50 -5.51
C GLU A 326 12.99 34.93 -4.95
N THR A 327 12.18 34.32 -5.78
CA THR A 327 10.93 33.63 -5.46
C THR A 327 11.21 32.47 -4.48
N PHE A 328 12.30 31.72 -4.72
CA PHE A 328 12.71 30.63 -3.83
C PHE A 328 13.11 31.12 -2.42
N ILE A 329 13.92 32.19 -2.33
CA ILE A 329 14.34 32.77 -1.04
C ILE A 329 13.13 33.32 -0.26
N GLN A 330 12.17 33.88 -0.94
CA GLN A 330 10.94 34.39 -0.35
C GLN A 330 9.94 33.28 0.03
N ALA A 331 10.22 32.04 -0.35
CA ALA A 331 9.32 30.89 -0.24
C ALA A 331 7.93 31.15 -0.84
N ASN A 332 7.88 31.96 -1.89
CA ASN A 332 6.69 32.18 -2.66
C ASN A 332 6.50 31.03 -3.67
N GLU A 333 5.26 30.74 -4.01
CA GLU A 333 4.89 29.71 -4.98
C GLU A 333 5.24 28.27 -4.58
N PHE A 334 5.59 28.03 -3.32
CA PHE A 334 5.75 26.67 -2.82
C PHE A 334 4.39 25.97 -2.74
N TYR A 335 4.41 24.68 -3.00
CA TYR A 335 3.25 23.83 -2.85
C TYR A 335 3.30 23.07 -1.51
N GLU A 336 2.19 22.53 -1.12
CA GLU A 336 2.11 21.62 0.03
C GLU A 336 1.05 20.52 -0.19
N ILE A 337 1.30 19.37 0.39
CA ILE A 337 0.30 18.30 0.48
C ILE A 337 -0.70 18.71 1.55
N PRO A 338 -2.01 18.80 1.27
CA PRO A 338 -3.02 19.12 2.26
C PRO A 338 -3.00 18.13 3.42
N ARG A 339 -3.16 18.63 4.65
CA ARG A 339 -3.15 17.77 5.84
C ARG A 339 -4.31 16.79 5.84
N GLY A 340 -4.00 15.51 6.06
CA GLY A 340 -4.97 14.44 6.09
C GLY A 340 -5.46 14.03 4.70
N LEU A 341 -4.76 14.41 3.65
CA LEU A 341 -4.95 13.89 2.31
C LEU A 341 -3.90 12.81 2.06
N ASP A 342 -4.36 11.62 1.71
CA ASP A 342 -3.51 10.50 1.33
C ASP A 342 -3.42 10.38 -0.20
N THR A 343 -2.43 9.65 -0.68
CA THR A 343 -2.33 9.28 -2.09
C THR A 343 -3.46 8.33 -2.48
N TYR A 344 -4.11 8.63 -3.60
CA TYR A 344 -5.18 7.81 -4.14
C TYR A 344 -4.71 7.02 -5.35
N TYR A 345 -4.86 5.70 -5.31
CA TYR A 345 -4.68 4.85 -6.46
C TYR A 345 -6.01 4.67 -7.18
N VAL A 346 -6.05 5.03 -8.45
CA VAL A 346 -7.26 5.09 -9.28
C VAL A 346 -7.01 4.62 -10.71
N GLU A 347 -8.07 4.17 -11.36
CA GLU A 347 -8.11 4.08 -12.81
C GLU A 347 -8.55 5.45 -13.35
N ALA A 348 -7.70 6.11 -14.13
CA ALA A 348 -7.98 7.43 -14.68
C ALA A 348 -7.33 7.64 -16.05
N LYS A 349 -7.85 8.63 -16.79
CA LYS A 349 -7.29 9.05 -18.07
C LYS A 349 -7.02 10.55 -18.05
N PRO A 350 -5.91 11.01 -17.44
CA PRO A 350 -5.53 12.42 -17.50
C PRO A 350 -5.19 12.86 -18.91
N PRO A 351 -5.15 14.19 -19.20
CA PRO A 351 -4.68 14.70 -20.46
C PRO A 351 -3.28 14.18 -20.81
N GLY A 352 -3.09 13.77 -22.06
CA GLY A 352 -1.82 13.17 -22.51
C GLY A 352 -1.79 11.64 -22.47
N PHE A 353 -2.72 11.00 -21.77
CA PHE A 353 -2.87 9.54 -21.79
C PHE A 353 -3.77 9.10 -22.94
N GLU A 354 -3.35 8.09 -23.67
CA GLU A 354 -4.15 7.53 -24.78
C GLU A 354 -5.30 6.65 -24.27
N GLN A 355 -5.11 6.00 -23.13
CA GLN A 355 -6.07 5.08 -22.52
C GLN A 355 -6.15 5.30 -21.01
N THR A 356 -7.15 4.72 -20.37
CA THR A 356 -7.24 4.65 -18.91
C THR A 356 -6.07 3.85 -18.37
N SER A 357 -5.41 4.37 -17.34
CA SER A 357 -4.23 3.78 -16.72
C SER A 357 -4.39 3.74 -15.20
N PHE A 358 -3.69 2.81 -14.56
CA PHE A 358 -3.64 2.71 -13.11
C PHE A 358 -2.61 3.71 -12.57
N LEU A 359 -3.08 4.68 -11.81
CA LEU A 359 -2.31 5.86 -11.40
C LEU A 359 -2.42 6.12 -9.90
N GLY A 360 -1.33 6.63 -9.32
CA GLY A 360 -1.39 7.31 -8.02
C GLY A 360 -1.64 8.81 -8.23
N LEU A 361 -2.57 9.39 -7.48
CA LEU A 361 -2.95 10.80 -7.53
C LEU A 361 -2.75 11.48 -6.18
N LEU A 362 -2.23 12.71 -6.22
CA LEU A 362 -2.06 13.55 -5.04
C LEU A 362 -2.33 15.01 -5.40
N SER A 363 -3.37 15.61 -4.82
CA SER A 363 -3.68 17.03 -5.02
C SER A 363 -2.74 17.90 -4.19
N LEU A 364 -2.29 19.02 -4.75
CA LEU A 364 -1.40 19.97 -4.10
C LEU A 364 -2.08 21.33 -3.93
N GLU A 365 -1.86 21.97 -2.80
CA GLU A 365 -2.31 23.33 -2.50
C GLU A 365 -1.14 24.31 -2.48
N LEU A 366 -1.44 25.57 -2.76
CA LEU A 366 -0.46 26.65 -2.63
C LEU A 366 -0.16 26.92 -1.15
N LYS A 367 1.12 26.95 -0.80
CA LYS A 367 1.59 27.23 0.55
C LYS A 367 1.53 28.74 0.87
N GLY A 368 1.17 29.07 2.10
CA GLY A 368 1.28 30.46 2.62
C GLY A 368 0.02 31.31 2.44
N SER A 369 0.19 32.61 2.11
CA SER A 369 -0.90 33.61 2.08
C SER A 369 -1.98 33.37 1.01
N GLN A 370 -1.65 32.63 -0.02
CA GLN A 370 -2.59 32.21 -1.07
C GLN A 370 -3.30 30.89 -0.71
N GLY A 371 -3.09 30.39 0.50
CA GLY A 371 -3.38 29.07 0.98
C GLY A 371 -4.76 28.53 0.63
N ARG A 372 -4.81 27.20 0.50
CA ARG A 372 -5.98 26.39 0.17
C ARG A 372 -6.53 26.58 -1.25
N ASN A 373 -5.83 27.30 -2.12
CA ASN A 373 -6.08 27.20 -3.55
C ASN A 373 -5.36 25.98 -4.12
N LEU A 374 -6.03 25.28 -5.01
CA LEU A 374 -5.45 24.16 -5.72
C LEU A 374 -4.30 24.65 -6.60
N ALA A 375 -3.09 24.13 -6.35
CA ALA A 375 -1.93 24.38 -7.20
C ALA A 375 -1.93 23.47 -8.44
N GLY A 376 -2.43 22.26 -8.25
CA GLY A 376 -2.49 21.22 -9.26
C GLY A 376 -2.62 19.85 -8.64
N TYR A 377 -2.30 18.84 -9.42
CA TYR A 377 -2.21 17.47 -8.90
C TYR A 377 -1.03 16.73 -9.52
N MET A 378 -0.35 15.98 -8.68
CA MET A 378 0.74 15.09 -9.07
C MET A 378 0.17 13.72 -9.41
N VAL A 379 0.68 13.12 -10.47
CA VAL A 379 0.32 11.78 -10.93
C VAL A 379 1.59 10.93 -10.95
N VAL A 380 1.51 9.68 -10.48
CA VAL A 380 2.53 8.66 -10.68
C VAL A 380 1.97 7.49 -11.47
N GLU A 381 2.72 7.05 -12.47
CA GLU A 381 2.35 5.90 -13.30
C GLU A 381 2.73 4.59 -12.61
N ASN A 382 1.81 3.61 -12.64
CA ASN A 382 2.01 2.28 -12.08
C ASN A 382 2.23 1.20 -13.15
N ASP A 383 2.04 1.52 -14.43
CA ASP A 383 2.36 0.59 -15.51
C ASP A 383 3.87 0.28 -15.50
N LEU A 384 4.24 -0.99 -15.61
CA LEU A 384 5.62 -1.43 -15.44
C LEU A 384 6.62 -0.69 -16.35
N ALA A 385 6.22 -0.38 -17.59
CA ALA A 385 7.08 0.34 -18.55
C ALA A 385 7.40 1.78 -18.12
N ASN A 386 6.51 2.38 -17.31
CA ASN A 386 6.61 3.77 -16.88
C ASN A 386 6.53 3.89 -15.35
N LEU A 387 6.82 2.81 -14.63
CA LEU A 387 6.66 2.74 -13.18
C LEU A 387 7.46 3.84 -12.48
N GLY A 388 6.75 4.70 -11.75
CA GLY A 388 7.36 5.81 -11.02
C GLY A 388 7.56 7.09 -11.84
N ASN A 389 7.16 7.15 -13.12
CA ASN A 389 7.10 8.40 -13.86
C ASN A 389 6.11 9.36 -13.22
N LEU A 390 6.56 10.58 -13.00
CA LEU A 390 5.78 11.64 -12.34
C LEU A 390 5.35 12.69 -13.38
N GLN A 391 4.07 13.03 -13.33
CA GLN A 391 3.49 14.11 -14.14
C GLN A 391 2.76 15.08 -13.22
N PHE A 392 3.05 16.36 -13.36
CA PHE A 392 2.36 17.40 -12.61
C PHE A 392 1.43 18.19 -13.54
N TYR A 393 0.16 18.25 -13.15
CA TYR A 393 -0.86 19.01 -13.84
C TYR A 393 -1.08 20.32 -13.10
N GLU A 394 -0.40 21.35 -13.55
CA GLU A 394 -0.40 22.66 -12.91
C GLU A 394 -1.68 23.44 -13.23
N ILE A 395 -2.16 24.21 -12.25
CA ILE A 395 -3.17 25.23 -12.42
C ILE A 395 -2.45 26.57 -12.49
N PRO A 396 -2.57 27.33 -13.62
CA PRO A 396 -1.88 28.59 -13.78
C PRO A 396 -2.17 29.55 -12.63
N LEU A 397 -1.12 30.11 -12.02
CA LEU A 397 -1.22 31.02 -10.88
C LEU A 397 -1.83 32.39 -11.27
N ASP A 398 -1.68 32.78 -12.52
CA ASP A 398 -2.19 34.00 -13.12
C ASP A 398 -3.65 33.90 -13.61
N SER A 399 -4.25 32.73 -13.45
CA SER A 399 -5.66 32.51 -13.79
C SER A 399 -6.58 33.44 -12.99
N GLU A 400 -7.48 34.15 -13.67
CA GLU A 400 -8.53 34.94 -13.03
C GLU A 400 -9.45 34.08 -12.15
N THR A 401 -9.60 32.81 -12.51
CA THR A 401 -10.41 31.83 -11.78
C THR A 401 -9.51 30.93 -10.95
N LYS A 402 -9.40 31.23 -9.65
CA LYS A 402 -8.68 30.35 -8.71
C LYS A 402 -9.58 29.20 -8.30
N LEU A 403 -9.07 27.98 -8.43
CA LEU A 403 -9.74 26.79 -7.91
C LEU A 403 -9.40 26.62 -6.43
N ILE A 404 -10.41 26.25 -5.66
CA ILE A 404 -10.23 25.90 -4.25
C ILE A 404 -9.66 24.48 -4.15
N GLY A 405 -8.71 24.31 -3.23
CA GLY A 405 -8.10 23.01 -2.95
C GLY A 405 -9.01 22.07 -2.14
N PRO A 406 -8.58 20.82 -1.93
CA PRO A 406 -9.36 19.80 -1.22
C PRO A 406 -9.84 20.24 0.17
N THR A 407 -8.98 20.93 0.90
CA THR A 407 -9.30 21.45 2.24
C THR A 407 -10.46 22.46 2.19
N ALA A 408 -10.41 23.40 1.26
CA ALA A 408 -11.45 24.42 1.11
C ALA A 408 -12.74 23.85 0.51
N VAL A 409 -12.67 22.86 -0.37
CA VAL A 409 -13.84 22.11 -0.86
C VAL A 409 -14.57 21.45 0.30
N ARG A 410 -13.86 20.80 1.21
CA ARG A 410 -14.46 20.18 2.39
C ARG A 410 -15.18 21.20 3.27
N GLU A 411 -14.53 22.31 3.55
CA GLU A 411 -15.15 23.41 4.32
C GLU A 411 -16.37 24.02 3.62
N ALA A 412 -16.35 24.12 2.30
CA ALA A 412 -17.50 24.61 1.53
C ALA A 412 -18.69 23.66 1.60
N LEU A 413 -18.44 22.34 1.45
CA LEU A 413 -19.47 21.32 1.60
C LEU A 413 -20.09 21.34 3.02
N ASP A 414 -19.27 21.45 4.06
CA ASP A 414 -19.76 21.49 5.44
C ASP A 414 -20.61 22.74 5.75
N ARG A 415 -20.42 23.83 5.00
CA ARG A 415 -21.23 25.07 5.14
C ARG A 415 -22.49 25.06 4.28
N ASP A 416 -22.58 24.15 3.31
CA ASP A 416 -23.77 24.07 2.45
C ASP A 416 -25.00 23.61 3.26
N PRO A 417 -26.14 24.34 3.21
CA PRO A 417 -27.31 24.01 4.01
C PRO A 417 -27.95 22.68 3.66
N GLU A 418 -27.98 22.30 2.37
CA GLU A 418 -28.57 21.04 1.91
C GLU A 418 -27.70 19.86 2.35
N PHE A 419 -26.40 20.01 2.24
CA PHE A 419 -25.45 19.02 2.69
C PHE A 419 -25.47 18.85 4.22
N ALA A 420 -25.54 19.94 4.99
CA ALA A 420 -25.65 19.91 6.44
C ALA A 420 -26.96 19.24 6.87
N GLN A 421 -28.07 19.49 6.16
CA GLN A 421 -29.35 18.82 6.40
C GLN A 421 -29.25 17.31 6.11
N LEU A 422 -28.61 16.93 5.00
CA LEU A 422 -28.40 15.53 4.65
C LEU A 422 -27.54 14.80 5.70
N LYS A 423 -26.45 15.40 6.18
CA LYS A 423 -25.65 14.89 7.29
C LYS A 423 -26.49 14.63 8.55
N THR A 424 -27.35 15.56 8.88
CA THR A 424 -28.24 15.44 10.05
C THR A 424 -29.24 14.30 9.88
N LEU A 425 -29.87 14.19 8.70
CA LEU A 425 -30.81 13.11 8.36
C LEU A 425 -30.18 11.73 8.43
N LEU A 426 -28.93 11.61 7.96
CA LEU A 426 -28.14 10.38 7.98
C LEU A 426 -27.41 10.15 9.33
N ARG A 427 -27.69 10.96 10.36
CA ARG A 427 -27.08 10.87 11.69
C ARG A 427 -25.54 11.02 11.69
N ASN A 428 -25.06 12.07 11.03
CA ASN A 428 -23.65 12.37 10.85
C ASN A 428 -22.88 11.20 10.17
N PRO A 429 -23.21 10.91 8.92
CA PRO A 429 -22.50 9.90 8.16
C PRO A 429 -21.03 10.30 8.00
N ARG A 430 -20.19 9.31 7.84
CA ARG A 430 -18.82 9.54 7.46
C ARG A 430 -18.77 10.07 6.02
N ILE A 431 -17.91 11.03 5.79
CA ILE A 431 -17.63 11.58 4.47
C ILE A 431 -16.18 11.24 4.16
N GLY A 432 -15.96 10.54 3.05
CA GLY A 432 -14.63 10.22 2.55
C GLY A 432 -13.83 11.44 2.14
N ASP A 433 -12.62 11.23 1.66
CA ASP A 433 -11.74 12.28 1.21
C ASP A 433 -12.19 12.90 -0.11
N ASN A 434 -11.81 14.14 -0.33
CA ASN A 434 -12.09 14.83 -1.58
C ASN A 434 -10.91 14.67 -2.53
N ILE A 435 -11.09 13.92 -3.60
CA ILE A 435 -10.10 13.77 -4.65
C ILE A 435 -10.44 14.77 -5.76
N LEU A 436 -9.49 15.64 -6.06
CA LEU A 436 -9.61 16.58 -7.16
C LEU A 436 -8.68 16.17 -8.28
N TYR A 437 -9.24 15.78 -9.41
CA TYR A 437 -8.49 15.51 -10.61
C TYR A 437 -9.33 15.86 -11.85
N ARG A 438 -8.66 16.02 -12.96
CA ARG A 438 -9.30 16.37 -14.22
C ARG A 438 -9.80 15.13 -14.95
N VAL A 439 -11.02 15.15 -15.39
CA VAL A 439 -11.63 14.17 -16.28
C VAL A 439 -11.77 14.76 -17.68
N GLY A 440 -11.19 14.12 -18.68
CA GLY A 440 -11.31 14.46 -20.10
C GLY A 440 -10.33 15.50 -20.61
#